data_54975355970763f05b962c1b8014aa07
#
_entry.id   54975355970763f05b962c1b8014aa07
#
_cell.length_a   1.000
_cell.length_b   1.000
_cell.length_c   1.000
_cell.angle_alpha   90.00
_cell.angle_beta   90.00
_cell.angle_gamma   90.00
#
_symmetry.space_group_name_H-M   'P 1'
#
loop_
_entity.id
_entity.type
_entity.pdbx_description
1 polymer ?
#
loop_
_entity_poly.entity_id
_entity_poly.type
_entity_poly.pdbx_seq_one_letter_code
_entity_poly.pdbx_strand_id
1 'polypeptide(L)'
;MSPIPPSAAIPDSGEKRTSRRRTVLAVAAAAALLAWPTYKLALSRTAHSAPGAPVIRSVAVLPLANLSGDSADEYFADGMTDELITNLAKVSSLRVISRTSVMRYRDPHKSVPEIARELGVDAVIEGTVLRTDGKVRITAQLINGANDRHLWAEEYRRDARDVLTLQNEIARTIAGSVNARLSAQEQSALSLQRPVDPAVEDLYWKGVYS
;
A
#
# COMPACT_ATOMS: atom_id res chain seq x y z
N MET A 1 10.84 -63.60 85.07
CA MET A 1 11.98 -63.57 84.16
C MET A 1 11.54 -64.15 82.81
N SER A 2 11.16 -63.33 81.86
CA SER A 2 10.83 -63.76 80.49
C SER A 2 11.63 -62.95 79.50
N PRO A 3 12.30 -63.55 78.55
CA PRO A 3 13.17 -62.85 77.57
C PRO A 3 12.40 -62.17 76.50
N ILE A 4 12.90 -61.04 76.02
CA ILE A 4 12.47 -60.21 74.96
C ILE A 4 12.83 -60.83 73.59
N PRO A 5 11.95 -60.90 72.60
CA PRO A 5 12.32 -61.38 71.25
C PRO A 5 13.00 -60.27 70.43
N PRO A 6 13.85 -60.58 69.45
CA PRO A 6 14.61 -59.64 68.63
C PRO A 6 13.77 -58.90 67.59
N SER A 7 14.16 -57.66 67.38
CA SER A 7 13.60 -56.73 66.39
C SER A 7 13.80 -57.20 64.99
N ALA A 8 12.71 -57.24 64.22
CA ALA A 8 12.72 -57.53 62.80
C ALA A 8 13.18 -56.30 61.94
N ALA A 9 14.13 -56.50 61.08
CA ALA A 9 14.66 -55.51 60.15
C ALA A 9 13.63 -55.16 59.08
N ILE A 10 13.46 -53.86 58.86
CA ILE A 10 12.64 -53.32 57.79
C ILE A 10 13.44 -53.33 56.49
N PRO A 11 12.96 -53.86 55.36
CA PRO A 11 13.66 -53.75 54.08
C PRO A 11 13.50 -52.35 53.50
N ASP A 12 14.61 -51.74 53.12
CA ASP A 12 14.71 -50.47 52.40
C ASP A 12 14.18 -50.60 50.97
N SER A 13 13.05 -49.98 50.67
CA SER A 13 12.40 -49.98 49.37
C SER A 13 12.53 -48.64 48.61
N GLY A 14 13.66 -47.91 48.83
CA GLY A 14 13.84 -46.52 48.40
C GLY A 14 14.39 -46.30 46.98
N GLU A 15 14.88 -47.28 46.23
CA GLU A 15 15.79 -47.00 45.11
C GLU A 15 15.24 -47.20 43.70
N LYS A 16 13.99 -47.53 43.52
CA LYS A 16 13.40 -47.74 42.17
C LYS A 16 12.47 -46.65 41.64
N ARG A 17 12.16 -45.60 42.41
CA ARG A 17 11.19 -44.58 42.04
C ARG A 17 11.80 -43.37 41.33
N THR A 18 13.07 -43.12 41.44
CA THR A 18 13.75 -41.96 40.83
C THR A 18 14.17 -42.16 39.40
N SER A 19 14.43 -43.40 38.99
CA SER A 19 14.81 -43.74 37.60
C SER A 19 13.66 -43.54 36.62
N ARG A 20 12.44 -43.96 36.94
CA ARG A 20 11.27 -43.81 36.06
C ARG A 20 10.89 -42.33 35.84
N ARG A 21 11.03 -41.44 36.80
CA ARG A 21 10.75 -40.00 36.65
C ARG A 21 11.75 -39.31 35.72
N ARG A 22 13.02 -39.68 35.79
CA ARG A 22 14.08 -39.15 34.91
C ARG A 22 13.88 -39.58 33.44
N THR A 23 13.46 -40.83 33.21
CA THR A 23 13.19 -41.38 31.86
C THR A 23 11.94 -40.70 31.24
N VAL A 24 10.88 -40.49 32.03
CA VAL A 24 9.65 -39.81 31.54
C VAL A 24 9.91 -38.33 31.19
N LEU A 25 10.72 -37.63 32.01
CA LEU A 25 11.11 -36.26 31.72
C LEU A 25 12.01 -36.15 30.47
N ALA A 26 12.92 -37.08 30.27
CA ALA A 26 13.79 -37.10 29.08
C ALA A 26 13.00 -37.37 27.80
N VAL A 27 12.00 -38.26 27.81
CA VAL A 27 11.13 -38.56 26.67
C VAL A 27 10.21 -37.38 26.36
N ALA A 28 9.67 -36.70 27.39
CA ALA A 28 8.84 -35.51 27.18
C ALA A 28 9.65 -34.32 26.62
N ALA A 29 10.91 -34.13 27.05
CA ALA A 29 11.79 -33.12 26.48
C ALA A 29 12.18 -33.41 25.03
N ALA A 30 12.46 -34.66 24.68
CA ALA A 30 12.75 -35.08 23.32
C ALA A 30 11.54 -34.89 22.39
N ALA A 31 10.32 -35.20 22.85
CA ALA A 31 9.08 -34.98 22.11
C ALA A 31 8.81 -33.49 21.89
N ALA A 32 9.07 -32.62 22.86
CA ALA A 32 8.95 -31.17 22.73
C ALA A 32 9.96 -30.58 21.75
N LEU A 33 11.19 -31.08 21.70
CA LEU A 33 12.23 -30.65 20.77
C LEU A 33 11.92 -31.05 19.31
N LEU A 34 11.23 -32.18 19.09
CA LEU A 34 10.79 -32.61 17.75
C LEU A 34 9.47 -31.95 17.32
N ALA A 35 8.60 -31.56 18.25
CA ALA A 35 7.36 -30.86 17.98
C ALA A 35 7.57 -29.37 17.65
N TRP A 36 8.64 -28.75 18.18
CA TRP A 36 8.93 -27.32 17.96
C TRP A 36 9.17 -26.96 16.48
N PRO A 37 10.01 -27.67 15.70
CA PRO A 37 10.17 -27.36 14.27
C PRO A 37 8.93 -27.69 13.45
N THR A 38 8.18 -28.74 13.78
CA THR A 38 6.91 -29.06 13.08
C THR A 38 5.82 -28.05 13.38
N TYR A 39 5.74 -27.54 14.62
CA TYR A 39 4.84 -26.45 14.99
C TYR A 39 5.20 -25.14 14.27
N LYS A 40 6.50 -24.78 14.20
CA LYS A 40 6.99 -23.63 13.41
C LYS A 40 6.68 -23.80 11.93
N LEU A 41 6.87 -25.01 11.37
CA LEU A 41 6.57 -25.30 9.97
C LEU A 41 5.05 -25.31 9.68
N ALA A 42 4.23 -25.74 10.63
CA ALA A 42 2.77 -25.67 10.52
C ALA A 42 2.25 -24.22 10.60
N LEU A 43 2.81 -23.40 11.50
CA LEU A 43 2.52 -21.97 11.56
C LEU A 43 2.95 -21.21 10.29
N SER A 44 4.06 -21.64 9.67
CA SER A 44 4.51 -21.05 8.39
C SER A 44 3.61 -21.49 7.22
N ARG A 45 2.95 -22.64 7.31
CA ARG A 45 2.01 -23.12 6.29
C ARG A 45 0.60 -22.55 6.44
N THR A 46 0.24 -22.04 7.61
CA THR A 46 -0.99 -21.27 7.83
C THR A 46 -0.77 -19.76 7.64
N ALA A 47 0.40 -19.33 7.13
CA ALA A 47 0.43 -18.10 6.36
C ALA A 47 -0.54 -18.35 5.20
N HIS A 48 -1.83 -18.08 5.44
CA HIS A 48 -2.80 -17.85 4.39
C HIS A 48 -2.08 -16.97 3.39
N SER A 49 -1.88 -17.44 2.17
CA SER A 49 -1.64 -16.56 1.04
C SER A 49 -2.76 -15.55 1.16
N ALA A 50 -2.44 -14.37 1.65
CA ALA A 50 -3.36 -13.25 1.61
C ALA A 50 -3.90 -13.26 0.18
N PRO A 51 -5.21 -13.25 -0.05
CA PRO A 51 -5.76 -13.28 -1.40
C PRO A 51 -4.93 -12.29 -2.18
N GLY A 52 -4.24 -12.76 -3.22
CA GLY A 52 -3.12 -12.05 -3.85
C GLY A 52 -3.52 -10.60 -4.04
N ALA A 53 -2.63 -9.66 -3.74
CA ALA A 53 -2.94 -8.24 -3.84
C ALA A 53 -3.71 -8.02 -5.15
N PRO A 54 -4.85 -7.30 -5.14
CA PRO A 54 -5.71 -7.20 -6.30
C PRO A 54 -4.87 -6.70 -7.47
N VAL A 55 -4.90 -7.43 -8.57
CA VAL A 55 -4.17 -7.03 -9.79
C VAL A 55 -4.94 -5.86 -10.40
N ILE A 56 -4.38 -4.67 -10.29
CA ILE A 56 -4.96 -3.45 -10.87
C ILE A 56 -4.46 -3.31 -12.30
N ARG A 57 -5.38 -3.32 -13.26
CA ARG A 57 -5.12 -3.17 -14.70
C ARG A 57 -5.74 -1.91 -15.27
N SER A 58 -6.61 -1.26 -14.53
CA SER A 58 -7.33 -0.07 -14.96
C SER A 58 -7.52 0.91 -13.80
N VAL A 59 -7.31 2.19 -14.10
CA VAL A 59 -7.44 3.26 -13.11
C VAL A 59 -8.18 4.47 -13.68
N ALA A 60 -8.85 5.20 -12.81
CA ALA A 60 -9.34 6.54 -13.06
C ALA A 60 -8.67 7.51 -12.09
N VAL A 61 -8.13 8.61 -12.60
CA VAL A 61 -7.68 9.74 -11.78
C VAL A 61 -8.85 10.72 -11.68
N LEU A 62 -9.42 10.88 -10.49
CA LEU A 62 -10.47 11.90 -10.28
C LEU A 62 -9.85 13.29 -10.24
N PRO A 63 -10.62 14.34 -10.55
CA PRO A 63 -10.16 15.72 -10.42
C PRO A 63 -9.63 15.96 -9.02
N LEU A 64 -8.37 16.42 -8.91
CA LEU A 64 -7.77 16.77 -7.64
C LEU A 64 -8.49 17.98 -7.04
N ALA A 65 -8.85 17.90 -5.76
CA ALA A 65 -9.52 19.00 -5.08
C ALA A 65 -8.53 20.10 -4.72
N ASN A 66 -8.85 21.34 -5.12
CA ASN A 66 -8.11 22.53 -4.70
C ASN A 66 -8.45 22.89 -3.26
N LEU A 67 -7.46 22.94 -2.38
CA LEU A 67 -7.60 23.30 -0.95
C LEU A 67 -7.10 24.72 -0.63
N SER A 68 -6.62 25.49 -1.62
CA SER A 68 -6.13 26.86 -1.36
C SER A 68 -7.27 27.84 -1.04
N GLY A 69 -8.49 27.53 -1.45
CA GLY A 69 -9.64 28.44 -1.38
C GLY A 69 -9.59 29.56 -2.44
N ASP A 70 -8.53 29.64 -3.24
CA ASP A 70 -8.41 30.55 -4.36
C ASP A 70 -8.87 29.85 -5.64
N SER A 71 -9.90 30.39 -6.29
CA SER A 71 -10.38 29.90 -7.57
C SER A 71 -9.32 30.00 -8.68
N ALA A 72 -8.33 30.89 -8.54
CA ALA A 72 -7.22 30.98 -9.48
C ALA A 72 -6.32 29.73 -9.46
N ASP A 73 -6.36 28.91 -8.43
CA ASP A 73 -5.62 27.65 -8.34
C ASP A 73 -6.41 26.43 -8.87
N GLU A 74 -7.69 26.60 -9.28
CA GLU A 74 -8.47 25.50 -9.88
C GLU A 74 -7.81 24.94 -11.16
N TYR A 75 -7.33 25.86 -12.02
CA TYR A 75 -6.63 25.44 -13.24
C TYR A 75 -5.34 24.66 -12.93
N PHE A 76 -4.68 24.96 -11.82
CA PHE A 76 -3.50 24.23 -11.40
C PHE A 76 -3.85 22.81 -10.95
N ALA A 77 -4.90 22.64 -10.15
CA ALA A 77 -5.39 21.31 -9.75
C ALA A 77 -5.86 20.48 -10.97
N ASP A 78 -6.52 21.14 -11.92
CA ASP A 78 -6.94 20.52 -13.19
C ASP A 78 -5.74 20.07 -14.03
N GLY A 79 -4.75 20.93 -14.15
CA GLY A 79 -3.52 20.62 -14.85
C GLY A 79 -2.77 19.46 -14.22
N MET A 80 -2.67 19.43 -12.89
CA MET A 80 -2.08 18.30 -12.17
C MET A 80 -2.85 17.00 -12.44
N THR A 81 -4.17 17.06 -12.49
CA THR A 81 -5.01 15.90 -12.84
C THR A 81 -4.69 15.38 -14.24
N ASP A 82 -4.62 16.30 -15.22
CA ASP A 82 -4.36 15.97 -16.64
C ASP A 82 -2.96 15.37 -16.83
N GLU A 83 -1.95 15.94 -16.17
CA GLU A 83 -0.58 15.42 -16.21
C GLU A 83 -0.46 14.04 -15.58
N LEU A 84 -1.14 13.78 -14.47
CA LEU A 84 -1.18 12.45 -13.86
C LEU A 84 -1.82 11.43 -14.80
N ILE A 85 -2.94 11.78 -15.45
CA ILE A 85 -3.58 10.93 -16.47
C ILE A 85 -2.60 10.65 -17.61
N THR A 86 -1.96 11.69 -18.14
CA THR A 86 -1.00 11.60 -19.26
C THR A 86 0.21 10.72 -18.89
N ASN A 87 0.78 10.91 -17.70
CA ASN A 87 1.94 10.15 -17.26
C ASN A 87 1.61 8.68 -16.99
N LEU A 88 0.46 8.39 -16.37
CA LEU A 88 0.00 7.03 -16.16
C LEU A 88 -0.38 6.33 -17.48
N ALA A 89 -0.91 7.06 -18.46
CA ALA A 89 -1.25 6.52 -19.78
C ALA A 89 -0.01 6.06 -20.59
N LYS A 90 1.21 6.50 -20.21
CA LYS A 90 2.47 5.99 -20.79
C LYS A 90 2.81 4.56 -20.35
N VAL A 91 2.14 4.05 -19.33
CA VAL A 91 2.32 2.69 -18.81
C VAL A 91 1.45 1.73 -19.62
N SER A 92 2.04 1.00 -20.54
CA SER A 92 1.33 0.17 -21.54
C SER A 92 0.46 -0.94 -20.91
N SER A 93 0.81 -1.40 -19.72
CA SER A 93 0.07 -2.43 -18.96
C SER A 93 -1.13 -1.87 -18.18
N LEU A 94 -1.34 -0.54 -18.17
CA LEU A 94 -2.36 0.14 -17.39
C LEU A 94 -3.34 0.87 -18.29
N ARG A 95 -4.62 0.51 -18.21
CA ARG A 95 -5.70 1.27 -18.86
C ARG A 95 -6.07 2.46 -17.98
N VAL A 96 -5.89 3.66 -18.49
CA VAL A 96 -6.21 4.92 -17.79
C VAL A 96 -7.45 5.54 -18.43
N ILE A 97 -8.40 5.99 -17.60
CA ILE A 97 -9.61 6.67 -18.06
C ILE A 97 -9.28 8.11 -18.49
N SER A 98 -9.88 8.55 -19.59
CA SER A 98 -9.65 9.89 -20.14
C SER A 98 -10.16 11.01 -19.20
N ARG A 99 -9.50 12.17 -19.29
CA ARG A 99 -9.89 13.39 -18.57
C ARG A 99 -11.38 13.71 -18.74
N THR A 100 -11.89 13.73 -19.96
CA THR A 100 -13.31 14.04 -20.25
C THR A 100 -14.28 13.18 -19.45
N SER A 101 -13.97 11.90 -19.26
CA SER A 101 -14.83 10.98 -18.52
C SER A 101 -14.78 11.17 -17.01
N VAL A 102 -13.65 11.62 -16.46
CA VAL A 102 -13.48 11.78 -15.00
C VAL A 102 -13.90 13.17 -14.50
N MET A 103 -13.86 14.22 -15.34
CA MET A 103 -14.17 15.58 -14.91
C MET A 103 -15.59 15.78 -14.39
N ARG A 104 -16.53 14.91 -14.75
CA ARG A 104 -17.90 14.91 -14.18
C ARG A 104 -17.96 14.53 -12.69
N TYR A 105 -16.86 13.99 -12.14
CA TYR A 105 -16.73 13.61 -10.73
C TYR A 105 -15.94 14.63 -9.92
N ARG A 106 -15.92 15.90 -10.30
CA ARG A 106 -15.25 16.98 -9.55
C ARG A 106 -15.83 17.11 -8.13
N ASP A 107 -17.16 17.07 -8.00
CA ASP A 107 -17.87 17.05 -6.73
C ASP A 107 -18.65 15.73 -6.61
N PRO A 108 -17.99 14.64 -6.24
CA PRO A 108 -18.64 13.36 -6.25
C PRO A 108 -19.64 13.24 -5.11
N HIS A 109 -20.91 13.09 -5.46
CA HIS A 109 -21.95 12.66 -4.51
C HIS A 109 -22.05 11.13 -4.43
N LYS A 110 -21.09 10.43 -5.05
CA LYS A 110 -21.05 8.98 -5.20
C LYS A 110 -19.83 8.43 -4.45
N SER A 111 -19.98 7.22 -3.95
CA SER A 111 -18.86 6.48 -3.34
C SER A 111 -17.86 6.02 -4.41
N VAL A 112 -16.61 5.77 -3.99
CA VAL A 112 -15.57 5.24 -4.87
C VAL A 112 -16.00 3.94 -5.58
N PRO A 113 -16.68 2.96 -4.93
CA PRO A 113 -17.17 1.77 -5.62
C PRO A 113 -18.22 2.04 -6.70
N GLU A 114 -19.05 3.06 -6.53
CA GLU A 114 -20.02 3.47 -7.55
C GLU A 114 -19.33 4.09 -8.75
N ILE A 115 -18.39 5.01 -8.51
CA ILE A 115 -17.58 5.66 -9.56
C ILE A 115 -16.77 4.61 -10.32
N ALA A 116 -16.08 3.72 -9.62
CA ALA A 116 -15.27 2.66 -10.23
C ALA A 116 -16.11 1.74 -11.13
N ARG A 117 -17.32 1.40 -10.68
CA ARG A 117 -18.27 0.59 -11.47
C ARG A 117 -18.75 1.33 -12.74
N GLU A 118 -19.08 2.61 -12.62
CA GLU A 118 -19.51 3.42 -13.76
C GLU A 118 -18.42 3.62 -14.81
N LEU A 119 -17.17 3.78 -14.36
CA LEU A 119 -16.01 3.93 -15.24
C LEU A 119 -15.41 2.59 -15.69
N GLY A 120 -15.84 1.48 -15.07
CA GLY A 120 -15.34 0.15 -15.34
C GLY A 120 -13.86 0.01 -15.01
N VAL A 121 -13.40 0.50 -13.84
CA VAL A 121 -12.01 0.47 -13.39
C VAL A 121 -11.82 -0.35 -12.14
N ASP A 122 -10.60 -0.90 -11.97
CA ASP A 122 -10.23 -1.68 -10.81
C ASP A 122 -9.88 -0.79 -9.60
N ALA A 123 -9.35 0.41 -9.86
CA ALA A 123 -8.98 1.36 -8.83
C ALA A 123 -9.23 2.81 -9.25
N VAL A 124 -9.35 3.67 -8.24
CA VAL A 124 -9.54 5.11 -8.39
C VAL A 124 -8.39 5.81 -7.68
N ILE A 125 -7.90 6.89 -8.28
CA ILE A 125 -6.92 7.79 -7.69
C ILE A 125 -7.66 9.07 -7.32
N GLU A 126 -7.59 9.43 -6.04
CA GLU A 126 -8.10 10.66 -5.49
C GLU A 126 -6.96 11.48 -4.89
N GLY A 127 -7.17 12.77 -4.75
CA GLY A 127 -6.18 13.60 -4.09
C GLY A 127 -6.61 15.06 -3.95
N THR A 128 -5.71 15.80 -3.33
CA THR A 128 -5.87 17.24 -3.09
C THR A 128 -4.61 17.97 -3.46
N VAL A 129 -4.77 19.22 -3.85
CA VAL A 129 -3.67 20.15 -4.11
C VAL A 129 -3.86 21.39 -3.25
N LEU A 130 -2.80 21.79 -2.56
CA LEU A 130 -2.71 23.05 -1.86
C LEU A 130 -1.47 23.80 -2.33
N ARG A 131 -1.66 24.97 -2.91
CA ARG A 131 -0.59 25.87 -3.29
C ARG A 131 -0.56 27.06 -2.33
N THR A 132 0.58 27.32 -1.71
CA THR A 132 0.75 28.41 -0.74
C THR A 132 2.22 28.85 -0.70
N ASP A 133 2.49 30.16 -0.80
CA ASP A 133 3.83 30.74 -0.60
C ASP A 133 4.93 30.08 -1.47
N GLY A 134 4.64 29.83 -2.74
CA GLY A 134 5.58 29.21 -3.68
C GLY A 134 5.87 27.74 -3.41
N LYS A 135 5.11 27.09 -2.54
CA LYS A 135 5.15 25.66 -2.26
C LYS A 135 3.86 24.98 -2.71
N VAL A 136 3.98 23.71 -3.05
CA VAL A 136 2.87 22.85 -3.41
C VAL A 136 2.86 21.65 -2.46
N ARG A 137 1.70 21.37 -1.90
CA ARG A 137 1.41 20.14 -1.18
C ARG A 137 0.38 19.34 -1.97
N ILE A 138 0.68 18.10 -2.26
CA ILE A 138 -0.21 17.18 -2.96
C ILE A 138 -0.42 15.98 -2.07
N THR A 139 -1.67 15.63 -1.83
CA THR A 139 -2.04 14.32 -1.28
C THR A 139 -2.55 13.47 -2.42
N ALA A 140 -2.10 12.24 -2.53
CA ALA A 140 -2.59 11.30 -3.53
C ALA A 140 -2.86 9.94 -2.88
N GLN A 141 -3.94 9.30 -3.28
CA GLN A 141 -4.41 8.03 -2.72
C GLN A 141 -4.86 7.13 -3.87
N LEU A 142 -4.44 5.86 -3.82
CA LEU A 142 -4.94 4.81 -4.71
C LEU A 142 -5.92 3.94 -3.92
N ILE A 143 -7.14 3.86 -4.38
CA ILE A 143 -8.25 3.20 -3.68
C ILE A 143 -8.78 2.06 -4.54
N ASN A 144 -8.97 0.90 -3.95
CA ASN A 144 -9.59 -0.24 -4.62
C ASN A 144 -11.06 0.06 -4.93
N GLY A 145 -11.43 -0.02 -6.23
CA GLY A 145 -12.76 0.31 -6.70
C GLY A 145 -13.87 -0.63 -6.25
N ALA A 146 -13.54 -1.85 -5.80
CA ALA A 146 -14.55 -2.82 -5.39
C ALA A 146 -14.97 -2.69 -3.93
N ASN A 147 -14.05 -2.28 -3.04
CA ASN A 147 -14.23 -2.37 -1.59
C ASN A 147 -13.75 -1.13 -0.81
N ASP A 148 -13.47 -0.04 -1.51
CA ASP A 148 -13.07 1.27 -0.92
C ASP A 148 -11.82 1.19 -0.01
N ARG A 149 -10.95 0.20 -0.23
CA ARG A 149 -9.74 0.03 0.57
C ARG A 149 -8.60 0.82 -0.04
N HIS A 150 -7.93 1.64 0.77
CA HIS A 150 -6.70 2.30 0.37
C HIS A 150 -5.61 1.26 0.10
N LEU A 151 -5.07 1.28 -1.11
CA LEU A 151 -3.94 0.47 -1.54
C LEU A 151 -2.63 1.19 -1.30
N TRP A 152 -2.68 2.52 -1.43
CA TRP A 152 -1.56 3.41 -1.22
C TRP A 152 -2.07 4.83 -0.93
N ALA A 153 -1.37 5.59 -0.08
CA ALA A 153 -1.64 6.99 0.21
C ALA A 153 -0.34 7.68 0.63
N GLU A 154 -0.05 8.82 0.04
CA GLU A 154 1.13 9.63 0.38
C GLU A 154 0.83 11.13 0.27
N GLU A 155 1.61 11.92 1.02
CA GLU A 155 1.64 13.36 0.95
C GLU A 155 3.01 13.83 0.47
N TYR A 156 3.01 14.71 -0.51
CA TYR A 156 4.21 15.32 -1.08
C TYR A 156 4.22 16.81 -0.81
N ARG A 157 5.41 17.34 -0.50
CA ARG A 157 5.65 18.78 -0.35
C ARG A 157 6.89 19.16 -1.14
N ARG A 158 6.75 20.10 -2.06
CA ARG A 158 7.83 20.57 -2.94
C ARG A 158 7.71 22.08 -3.18
N ASP A 159 8.79 22.68 -3.66
CA ASP A 159 8.72 24.02 -4.24
C ASP A 159 7.92 23.97 -5.55
N ALA A 160 7.20 25.06 -5.87
CA ALA A 160 6.35 25.11 -7.07
C ALA A 160 7.15 24.87 -8.36
N ARG A 161 8.45 25.21 -8.40
CA ARG A 161 9.35 24.98 -9.54
C ARG A 161 9.67 23.49 -9.77
N ASP A 162 9.43 22.62 -8.78
CA ASP A 162 9.75 21.19 -8.84
C ASP A 162 8.51 20.32 -9.13
N VAL A 163 7.39 20.96 -9.48
CA VAL A 163 6.10 20.29 -9.67
C VAL A 163 6.15 19.19 -10.74
N LEU A 164 6.83 19.43 -11.86
CA LEU A 164 6.95 18.41 -12.92
C LEU A 164 7.72 17.15 -12.45
N THR A 165 8.76 17.35 -11.65
CA THR A 165 9.47 16.22 -11.03
C THR A 165 8.54 15.46 -10.07
N LEU A 166 7.74 16.19 -9.31
CA LEU A 166 6.76 15.62 -8.40
C LEU A 166 5.68 14.82 -9.10
N GLN A 167 5.13 15.31 -10.21
CA GLN A 167 4.14 14.59 -11.04
C GLN A 167 4.68 13.23 -11.50
N ASN A 168 5.92 13.21 -11.96
CA ASN A 168 6.57 11.96 -12.38
C ASN A 168 6.83 10.99 -11.22
N GLU A 169 7.21 11.52 -10.04
CA GLU A 169 7.39 10.73 -8.83
C GLU A 169 6.08 10.05 -8.42
N ILE A 170 4.99 10.82 -8.36
CA ILE A 170 3.65 10.31 -8.03
C ILE A 170 3.22 9.23 -9.03
N ALA A 171 3.33 9.51 -10.34
CA ALA A 171 2.93 8.57 -11.38
C ALA A 171 3.73 7.26 -11.32
N ARG A 172 5.03 7.30 -11.03
CA ARG A 172 5.86 6.09 -10.85
C ARG A 172 5.45 5.29 -9.62
N THR A 173 5.19 5.98 -8.51
CA THR A 173 4.79 5.32 -7.27
C THR A 173 3.44 4.62 -7.45
N ILE A 174 2.48 5.28 -8.11
CA ILE A 174 1.18 4.69 -8.43
C ILE A 174 1.36 3.48 -9.35
N ALA A 175 2.12 3.60 -10.44
CA ALA A 175 2.39 2.50 -11.36
C ALA A 175 3.04 1.29 -10.66
N GLY A 176 3.98 1.54 -9.75
CA GLY A 176 4.56 0.49 -8.91
C GLY A 176 3.53 -0.17 -7.99
N SER A 177 2.64 0.62 -7.39
CA SER A 177 1.59 0.14 -6.48
C SER A 177 0.51 -0.69 -7.17
N VAL A 178 0.27 -0.47 -8.46
CA VAL A 178 -0.66 -1.28 -9.27
C VAL A 178 -0.02 -2.53 -9.86
N ASN A 179 1.24 -2.82 -9.52
CA ASN A 179 2.03 -3.92 -10.09
C ASN A 179 2.22 -3.79 -11.62
N ALA A 180 2.14 -2.59 -12.15
CA ALA A 180 2.42 -2.34 -13.54
C ALA A 180 3.93 -2.46 -13.81
N ARG A 181 4.31 -3.23 -14.84
CA ARG A 181 5.71 -3.36 -15.27
C ARG A 181 6.04 -2.21 -16.21
N LEU A 182 6.86 -1.30 -15.76
CA LEU A 182 7.41 -0.25 -16.61
C LEU A 182 8.52 -0.82 -17.50
N SER A 183 8.41 -0.63 -18.81
CA SER A 183 9.53 -0.85 -19.72
C SER A 183 10.63 0.22 -19.51
N ALA A 184 11.86 -0.06 -19.93
CA ALA A 184 12.95 0.91 -19.84
C ALA A 184 12.62 2.23 -20.59
N GLN A 185 11.88 2.15 -21.68
CA GLN A 185 11.43 3.29 -22.47
C GLN A 185 10.38 4.12 -21.70
N GLU A 186 9.41 3.48 -21.03
CA GLU A 186 8.41 4.14 -20.21
C GLU A 186 9.03 4.82 -18.99
N GLN A 187 10.00 4.16 -18.34
CA GLN A 187 10.80 4.75 -17.26
C GLN A 187 11.54 6.01 -17.71
N SER A 188 12.13 5.96 -18.90
CA SER A 188 12.84 7.11 -19.50
C SER A 188 11.88 8.25 -19.83
N ALA A 189 10.70 7.96 -20.39
CA ALA A 189 9.68 8.96 -20.69
C ALA A 189 9.20 9.71 -19.45
N LEU A 190 9.06 9.02 -18.32
CA LEU A 190 8.72 9.63 -17.02
C LEU A 190 9.88 10.45 -16.40
N SER A 191 11.13 10.27 -16.87
CA SER A 191 12.30 10.93 -16.30
C SER A 191 12.78 12.15 -17.10
N LEU A 192 12.32 12.36 -18.34
CA LEU A 192 12.88 13.34 -19.27
C LEU A 192 12.28 14.75 -19.18
N GLN A 193 11.44 15.05 -18.20
CA GLN A 193 10.89 16.40 -18.08
C GLN A 193 11.90 17.33 -17.40
N ARG A 194 12.21 18.45 -18.08
CA ARG A 194 13.04 19.52 -17.55
C ARG A 194 12.26 20.37 -16.55
N PRO A 195 12.90 20.94 -15.52
CA PRO A 195 12.27 21.95 -14.68
C PRO A 195 11.75 23.10 -15.57
N VAL A 196 10.50 23.46 -15.41
CA VAL A 196 9.89 24.61 -16.08
C VAL A 196 9.78 25.75 -15.07
N ASP A 197 9.95 26.98 -15.55
CA ASP A 197 9.71 28.16 -14.72
C ASP A 197 8.25 28.18 -14.27
N PRO A 198 7.95 28.29 -12.97
CA PRO A 198 6.58 28.30 -12.46
C PRO A 198 5.68 29.37 -13.10
N ALA A 199 6.26 30.52 -13.51
CA ALA A 199 5.52 31.56 -14.20
C ALA A 199 5.08 31.12 -15.60
N VAL A 200 5.92 30.36 -16.30
CA VAL A 200 5.59 29.79 -17.62
C VAL A 200 4.53 28.70 -17.48
N GLU A 201 4.62 27.87 -16.45
CA GLU A 201 3.64 26.84 -16.16
C GLU A 201 2.26 27.46 -15.83
N ASP A 202 2.21 28.49 -15.01
CA ASP A 202 0.97 29.23 -14.71
C ASP A 202 0.34 29.82 -15.96
N LEU A 203 1.13 30.42 -16.85
CA LEU A 203 0.64 30.97 -18.11
C LEU A 203 0.12 29.88 -19.03
N TYR A 204 0.78 28.76 -19.11
CA TYR A 204 0.37 27.60 -19.88
C TYR A 204 -1.01 27.10 -19.42
N TRP A 205 -1.17 26.84 -18.13
CA TRP A 205 -2.43 26.33 -17.58
C TRP A 205 -3.58 27.34 -17.74
N LYS A 206 -3.34 28.64 -17.53
CA LYS A 206 -4.33 29.68 -17.79
C LYS A 206 -4.76 29.71 -19.26
N GLY A 207 -3.80 29.56 -20.19
CA GLY A 207 -4.08 29.57 -21.61
C GLY A 207 -4.86 28.34 -22.11
N VAL A 208 -4.66 27.18 -21.49
CA VAL A 208 -5.34 25.92 -21.89
C VAL A 208 -6.78 25.86 -21.37
N TYR A 209 -7.09 26.52 -20.24
CA TYR A 209 -8.38 26.44 -19.56
C TYR A 209 -9.18 27.77 -19.59
N SER A 210 -8.74 28.76 -20.40
CA SER A 210 -9.48 29.99 -20.71
C SER A 210 -10.27 29.83 -21.98
#